data_e2415f262975adddf7e86b7bf3b6c9d6
#
_entry.id   e2415f262975adddf7e86b7bf3b6c9d6
#
_cell.length_a   1.000
_cell.length_b   1.000
_cell.length_c   1.000
_cell.angle_alpha   90.00
_cell.angle_beta   90.00
_cell.angle_gamma   90.00
#
_symmetry.space_group_name_H-M   'P 1'
#
loop_
_entity.id
_entity.type
_entity.pdbx_description
1 polymer ?
#
loop_
_entity_poly.entity_id
_entity_poly.type
_entity_poly.pdbx_seq_one_letter_code
_entity_poly.pdbx_strand_id
1 'polypeptide(L)'
;FCPTSISDEISKKLSMYILRSKVELEKTPDNTSYFIFYGGTNSEEVFKNIWGNVPYPTKIMETTQHPNEQNTTGLLSITKLPDEKGRFLVVGESKTIKMIYDEIFPNLDGTDSNSWNASDIEAKIPNVFKETQEKFIPQSLNLDLINAVNFKKGCYTGQEIVARTHYLGKPKRRMYLGSISTSNPPNLADEIFVDADKVGQIINFYKKDENHYRILFEILIEKINFELILLNTNIAIKEIT
;
A
#
# COMPACT_ATOMS: atom_id res chain seq x y z
N PHE A 1 0.22 4.47 -8.08
CA PHE A 1 -0.58 3.24 -8.21
C PHE A 1 -1.82 3.33 -7.33
N CYS A 2 -2.94 2.83 -7.83
CA CYS A 2 -4.19 2.68 -7.09
C CYS A 2 -4.95 1.46 -7.64
N PRO A 3 -5.88 0.87 -6.88
CA PRO A 3 -6.76 -0.18 -7.40
C PRO A 3 -7.51 0.27 -8.64
N THR A 4 -7.61 -0.60 -9.65
CA THR A 4 -8.28 -0.30 -10.92
C THR A 4 -9.74 0.09 -10.71
N SER A 5 -10.40 -0.47 -9.69
CA SER A 5 -11.81 -0.21 -9.36
C SER A 5 -12.12 1.26 -9.00
N ILE A 6 -11.11 2.06 -8.62
CA ILE A 6 -11.25 3.47 -8.25
C ILE A 6 -10.46 4.43 -9.15
N SER A 7 -9.72 3.92 -10.14
CA SER A 7 -8.81 4.71 -10.96
C SER A 7 -9.51 5.81 -11.75
N ASP A 8 -10.65 5.50 -12.38
CA ASP A 8 -11.43 6.44 -13.19
C ASP A 8 -12.01 7.57 -12.34
N GLU A 9 -12.47 7.25 -11.14
CA GLU A 9 -13.02 8.23 -10.21
C GLU A 9 -11.92 9.16 -9.67
N ILE A 10 -10.76 8.61 -9.32
CA ILE A 10 -9.59 9.39 -8.91
C ILE A 10 -9.15 10.32 -10.03
N SER A 11 -9.02 9.83 -11.27
CA SER A 11 -8.64 10.62 -12.43
C SER A 11 -9.63 11.78 -12.66
N LYS A 12 -10.93 11.49 -12.60
CA LYS A 12 -11.99 12.49 -12.73
C LYS A 12 -11.92 13.54 -11.61
N LYS A 13 -11.75 13.13 -10.35
CA LYS A 13 -11.62 14.06 -9.22
C LYS A 13 -10.37 14.94 -9.35
N LEU A 14 -9.22 14.38 -9.70
CA LEU A 14 -7.99 15.14 -9.89
C LEU A 14 -8.09 16.15 -11.06
N SER A 15 -8.71 15.76 -12.16
CA SER A 15 -8.91 16.65 -13.32
C SER A 15 -9.69 17.92 -12.98
N MET A 16 -10.61 17.87 -12.00
CA MET A 16 -11.36 19.07 -11.57
C MET A 16 -10.49 20.13 -10.89
N TYR A 17 -9.29 19.77 -10.43
CA TYR A 17 -8.36 20.70 -9.77
C TYR A 17 -7.27 21.24 -10.71
N ILE A 18 -7.24 20.80 -11.96
CA ILE A 18 -6.34 21.31 -13.00
C ILE A 18 -6.96 22.58 -13.59
N LEU A 19 -6.79 23.73 -12.93
CA LEU A 19 -7.41 24.98 -13.38
C LEU A 19 -6.50 25.76 -14.35
N ARG A 20 -5.31 26.16 -13.89
CA ARG A 20 -4.34 26.98 -14.65
C ARG A 20 -2.97 26.33 -14.77
N SER A 21 -2.80 25.18 -14.16
CA SER A 21 -1.54 24.43 -14.19
C SER A 21 -1.40 23.73 -15.53
N LYS A 22 -0.21 23.76 -16.12
CA LYS A 22 0.14 22.98 -17.31
C LYS A 22 0.42 21.53 -16.89
N VAL A 23 -0.65 20.81 -16.54
CA VAL A 23 -0.60 19.41 -16.10
C VAL A 23 -1.63 18.63 -16.89
N GLU A 24 -1.23 17.48 -17.39
CA GLU A 24 -2.11 16.51 -18.01
C GLU A 24 -2.16 15.24 -17.14
N LEU A 25 -3.33 14.64 -17.04
CA LEU A 25 -3.53 13.36 -16.37
C LEU A 25 -3.75 12.31 -17.44
N GLU A 26 -2.78 11.42 -17.56
CA GLU A 26 -2.85 10.30 -18.49
C GLU A 26 -2.97 8.99 -17.71
N LYS A 27 -3.73 8.06 -18.25
CA LYS A 27 -3.66 6.67 -17.82
C LYS A 27 -2.33 6.09 -18.27
N THR A 28 -1.76 5.22 -17.46
CA THR A 28 -0.57 4.48 -17.84
C THR A 28 -0.78 3.79 -19.19
N PRO A 29 0.11 3.98 -20.17
CA PRO A 29 0.00 3.32 -21.47
C PRO A 29 -0.10 1.81 -21.36
N ASP A 30 -0.84 1.17 -22.27
CA ASP A 30 -1.06 -0.30 -22.27
C ASP A 30 0.24 -1.11 -22.44
N ASN A 31 1.30 -0.47 -22.99
CA ASN A 31 2.63 -1.07 -23.12
C ASN A 31 3.52 -0.92 -21.89
N THR A 32 2.98 -0.42 -20.77
CA THR A 32 3.70 -0.32 -19.50
C THR A 32 3.41 -1.53 -18.64
N SER A 33 4.44 -2.16 -18.15
CA SER A 33 4.36 -3.26 -17.20
C SER A 33 5.12 -2.94 -15.92
N TYR A 34 4.83 -3.69 -14.89
CA TYR A 34 5.55 -3.59 -13.63
C TYR A 34 5.66 -4.96 -12.97
N PHE A 35 6.65 -5.11 -12.10
CA PHE A 35 6.70 -6.21 -11.14
C PHE A 35 7.22 -5.69 -9.79
N ILE A 36 6.93 -6.44 -8.74
CA ILE A 36 7.54 -6.22 -7.45
C ILE A 36 8.58 -7.29 -7.22
N PHE A 37 9.75 -6.83 -6.84
CA PHE A 37 10.83 -7.67 -6.37
C PHE A 37 10.82 -7.67 -4.84
N TYR A 38 10.89 -8.87 -4.27
CA TYR A 38 10.97 -9.10 -2.85
C TYR A 38 11.99 -10.21 -2.57
N GLY A 39 13.12 -9.85 -2.00
CA GLY A 39 14.26 -10.76 -1.82
C GLY A 39 14.42 -11.32 -0.39
N GLY A 40 13.44 -11.19 0.47
CA GLY A 40 13.56 -11.63 1.86
C GLY A 40 14.60 -10.83 2.65
N THR A 41 15.39 -11.50 3.50
CA THR A 41 16.37 -10.83 4.36
C THR A 41 17.60 -10.29 3.61
N ASN A 42 17.86 -10.76 2.40
CA ASN A 42 19.03 -10.39 1.59
C ASN A 42 18.63 -9.69 0.28
N SER A 43 17.49 -9.02 0.25
CA SER A 43 16.95 -8.41 -0.97
C SER A 43 17.91 -7.41 -1.64
N GLU A 44 18.68 -6.65 -0.86
CA GLU A 44 19.65 -5.70 -1.43
C GLU A 44 20.83 -6.44 -2.11
N GLU A 45 21.31 -7.51 -1.53
CA GLU A 45 22.38 -8.33 -2.12
C GLU A 45 21.89 -9.03 -3.38
N VAL A 46 20.70 -9.64 -3.33
CA VAL A 46 20.08 -10.29 -4.49
C VAL A 46 19.83 -9.25 -5.59
N PHE A 47 19.29 -8.09 -5.24
CA PHE A 47 19.05 -6.99 -6.19
C PHE A 47 20.37 -6.55 -6.85
N LYS A 48 21.42 -6.34 -6.06
CA LYS A 48 22.74 -5.94 -6.53
C LYS A 48 23.36 -7.01 -7.45
N ASN A 49 23.19 -8.28 -7.13
CA ASN A 49 23.68 -9.38 -7.96
C ASN A 49 22.98 -9.46 -9.31
N ILE A 50 21.68 -9.14 -9.35
CA ILE A 50 20.88 -9.13 -10.56
C ILE A 50 21.16 -7.88 -11.42
N TRP A 51 21.22 -6.71 -10.79
CA TRP A 51 21.33 -5.40 -11.49
C TRP A 51 22.78 -4.93 -11.64
N GLY A 52 23.74 -5.65 -11.06
CA GLY A 52 25.14 -5.31 -11.13
C GLY A 52 25.45 -3.93 -10.57
N ASN A 53 26.08 -3.08 -11.37
CA ASN A 53 26.46 -1.72 -10.98
C ASN A 53 25.38 -0.67 -11.29
N VAL A 54 24.16 -1.08 -11.67
CA VAL A 54 23.06 -0.14 -11.92
C VAL A 54 22.67 0.52 -10.60
N PRO A 55 22.64 1.85 -10.50
CA PRO A 55 22.20 2.54 -9.29
C PRO A 55 20.77 2.13 -8.92
N TYR A 56 20.54 1.80 -7.67
CA TYR A 56 19.22 1.46 -7.16
C TYR A 56 18.91 2.29 -5.90
N PRO A 57 17.62 2.49 -5.57
CA PRO A 57 17.23 3.30 -4.44
C PRO A 57 17.60 2.60 -3.12
N THR A 58 18.23 3.34 -2.20
CA THR A 58 18.63 2.84 -0.88
C THR A 58 17.68 3.25 0.23
N LYS A 59 16.94 4.35 0.03
CA LYS A 59 15.97 4.88 1.00
C LYS A 59 14.55 4.51 0.61
N ILE A 60 13.71 4.26 1.62
CA ILE A 60 12.28 4.03 1.42
C ILE A 60 11.65 5.19 0.63
N MET A 61 10.83 4.86 -0.37
CA MET A 61 10.17 5.76 -1.32
C MET A 61 11.13 6.58 -2.21
N GLU A 62 12.42 6.29 -2.18
CA GLU A 62 13.35 6.79 -3.19
C GLU A 62 13.11 6.06 -4.52
N THR A 63 13.18 6.81 -5.62
CA THR A 63 13.06 6.28 -6.98
C THR A 63 14.31 6.64 -7.77
N THR A 64 14.89 5.63 -8.42
CA THR A 64 15.91 5.84 -9.45
C THR A 64 15.29 5.63 -10.82
N GLN A 65 15.74 6.40 -11.81
CA GLN A 65 15.30 6.30 -13.19
C GLN A 65 16.50 5.96 -14.08
N HIS A 66 16.31 4.99 -14.95
CA HIS A 66 17.34 4.54 -15.86
C HIS A 66 16.85 4.72 -17.31
N PRO A 67 17.60 5.46 -18.14
CA PRO A 67 17.35 5.48 -19.57
C PRO A 67 17.63 4.09 -20.13
N ASN A 68 16.77 3.60 -21.00
CA ASN A 68 17.02 2.35 -21.69
C ASN A 68 18.21 2.55 -22.64
N GLU A 69 19.32 1.82 -22.43
CA GLU A 69 20.56 1.97 -23.21
C GLU A 69 20.39 1.62 -24.70
N GLN A 70 19.27 1.03 -25.09
CA GLN A 70 19.00 0.59 -26.47
C GLN A 70 18.20 1.60 -27.33
N ASN A 71 18.25 2.91 -27.04
CA ASN A 71 17.56 3.96 -27.83
C ASN A 71 16.04 3.80 -27.96
N THR A 72 15.38 3.07 -27.08
CA THR A 72 13.93 3.05 -26.98
C THR A 72 13.49 4.03 -25.89
N THR A 73 12.40 4.74 -26.12
CA THR A 73 11.84 5.82 -25.28
C THR A 73 11.31 5.37 -23.92
N GLY A 74 11.71 4.18 -23.45
CA GLY A 74 11.20 3.58 -22.22
C GLY A 74 12.05 3.90 -20.98
N LEU A 75 11.50 4.69 -20.07
CA LEU A 75 12.08 4.91 -18.75
C LEU A 75 11.85 3.67 -17.88
N LEU A 76 12.93 3.11 -17.33
CA LEU A 76 12.84 2.14 -16.24
C LEU A 76 12.92 2.88 -14.91
N SER A 77 11.91 2.72 -14.09
CA SER A 77 11.86 3.31 -12.75
C SER A 77 11.91 2.21 -11.69
N ILE A 78 12.78 2.37 -10.71
CA ILE A 78 12.93 1.45 -9.58
C ILE A 78 12.65 2.25 -8.31
N THR A 79 11.66 1.84 -7.54
CA THR A 79 11.28 2.50 -6.28
C THR A 79 11.43 1.51 -5.13
N LYS A 80 12.14 1.90 -4.07
CA LYS A 80 12.20 1.11 -2.82
C LYS A 80 10.92 1.33 -2.03
N LEU A 81 10.16 0.27 -1.82
CA LEU A 81 8.91 0.32 -1.06
C LEU A 81 9.16 0.18 0.45
N PRO A 82 8.23 0.68 1.29
CA PRO A 82 8.30 0.45 2.73
C PRO A 82 8.23 -1.05 3.04
N ASP A 83 9.29 -1.57 3.64
CA ASP A 83 9.38 -2.92 4.16
C ASP A 83 10.74 -3.08 4.87
N GLU A 84 10.78 -3.82 5.98
CA GLU A 84 12.03 -4.14 6.70
C GLU A 84 12.93 -5.10 5.91
N LYS A 85 12.34 -5.89 5.02
CA LYS A 85 13.03 -6.92 4.22
C LYS A 85 13.50 -6.43 2.86
N GLY A 86 13.13 -5.19 2.48
CA GLY A 86 13.46 -4.57 1.20
C GLY A 86 12.58 -5.06 0.04
N ARG A 87 11.62 -4.24 -0.35
CA ARG A 87 10.79 -4.44 -1.55
C ARG A 87 11.10 -3.38 -2.57
N PHE A 88 11.11 -3.76 -3.84
CA PHE A 88 11.31 -2.83 -4.94
C PHE A 88 10.18 -2.95 -5.95
N LEU A 89 9.60 -1.82 -6.32
CA LEU A 89 8.67 -1.71 -7.43
C LEU A 89 9.47 -1.31 -8.67
N VAL A 90 9.40 -2.13 -9.70
CA VAL A 90 10.06 -1.90 -10.99
C VAL A 90 8.97 -1.63 -12.03
N VAL A 91 9.04 -0.47 -12.68
CA VAL A 91 8.06 -0.02 -13.68
C VAL A 91 8.79 0.39 -14.95
N GLY A 92 8.30 -0.04 -16.08
CA GLY A 92 8.87 0.32 -17.36
C GLY A 92 8.06 -0.17 -18.54
N GLU A 93 8.59 0.00 -19.72
CA GLU A 93 8.00 -0.55 -20.93
C GLU A 93 7.89 -2.07 -20.85
N SER A 94 6.76 -2.65 -21.27
CA SER A 94 6.47 -4.08 -21.14
C SER A 94 7.55 -4.98 -21.72
N LYS A 95 8.15 -4.58 -22.84
CA LYS A 95 9.25 -5.33 -23.47
C LYS A 95 10.50 -5.39 -22.58
N THR A 96 10.88 -4.23 -22.01
CA THR A 96 12.03 -4.12 -21.10
C THR A 96 11.77 -4.89 -19.80
N ILE A 97 10.59 -4.72 -19.22
CA ILE A 97 10.17 -5.45 -18.02
C ILE A 97 10.19 -6.97 -18.25
N LYS A 98 9.70 -7.43 -19.42
CA LYS A 98 9.72 -8.85 -19.75
C LYS A 98 11.15 -9.39 -19.87
N MET A 99 12.05 -8.67 -20.52
CA MET A 99 13.46 -9.09 -20.63
C MET A 99 14.10 -9.23 -19.24
N ILE A 100 13.92 -8.25 -18.39
CA ILE A 100 14.42 -8.26 -17.00
C ILE A 100 13.82 -9.43 -16.22
N TYR A 101 12.49 -9.61 -16.33
CA TYR A 101 11.79 -10.70 -15.66
C TYR A 101 12.32 -12.08 -16.11
N ASP A 102 12.48 -12.29 -17.41
CA ASP A 102 12.98 -13.55 -17.97
C ASP A 102 14.44 -13.87 -17.54
N GLU A 103 15.26 -12.84 -17.30
CA GLU A 103 16.62 -12.99 -16.78
C GLU A 103 16.65 -13.33 -15.28
N ILE A 104 15.77 -12.71 -14.51
CA ILE A 104 15.71 -12.83 -13.04
C ILE A 104 14.92 -14.06 -12.59
N PHE A 105 13.83 -14.37 -13.28
CA PHE A 105 12.83 -15.37 -12.87
C PHE A 105 13.41 -16.78 -12.65
N PRO A 106 14.40 -17.28 -13.42
CA PRO A 106 14.99 -18.60 -13.18
C PRO A 106 15.59 -18.77 -11.78
N ASN A 107 15.88 -17.65 -11.09
CA ASN A 107 16.50 -17.61 -9.76
C ASN A 107 15.54 -17.18 -8.66
N LEU A 108 14.25 -17.01 -8.94
CA LEU A 108 13.24 -16.53 -8.02
C LEU A 108 12.01 -17.45 -7.99
N ASP A 109 11.41 -17.58 -6.83
CA ASP A 109 10.08 -18.17 -6.71
C ASP A 109 9.04 -17.17 -7.22
N GLY A 110 8.42 -17.47 -8.35
CA GLY A 110 7.31 -16.68 -8.87
C GLY A 110 6.12 -16.71 -7.91
N THR A 111 5.60 -15.56 -7.55
CA THR A 111 4.43 -15.42 -6.68
C THR A 111 3.28 -14.73 -7.41
N ASP A 112 2.06 -14.92 -6.93
CA ASP A 112 0.85 -14.34 -7.50
C ASP A 112 0.58 -12.90 -6.98
N SER A 113 -0.47 -12.27 -7.50
CA SER A 113 -0.92 -10.95 -7.07
C SER A 113 -1.37 -10.90 -5.59
N ASN A 114 -1.72 -12.05 -4.99
CA ASN A 114 -2.07 -12.12 -3.58
C ASN A 114 -0.85 -11.84 -2.70
N SER A 115 0.34 -12.20 -3.16
CA SER A 115 1.60 -11.93 -2.46
C SER A 115 1.91 -10.43 -2.37
N TRP A 116 1.51 -9.63 -3.36
CA TRP A 116 1.58 -8.17 -3.25
C TRP A 116 0.70 -7.67 -2.11
N ASN A 117 -0.59 -8.03 -2.13
CA ASN A 117 -1.53 -7.62 -1.10
C ASN A 117 -1.06 -8.07 0.30
N ALA A 118 -0.58 -9.31 0.41
CA ALA A 118 -0.01 -9.83 1.64
C ALA A 118 1.18 -9.01 2.12
N SER A 119 2.10 -8.64 1.20
CA SER A 119 3.28 -7.86 1.56
C SER A 119 2.94 -6.42 1.97
N ASP A 120 1.93 -5.78 1.36
CA ASP A 120 1.44 -4.47 1.79
C ASP A 120 0.83 -4.54 3.19
N ILE A 121 0.01 -5.57 3.45
CA ILE A 121 -0.62 -5.76 4.76
C ILE A 121 0.43 -5.99 5.85
N GLU A 122 1.43 -6.84 5.62
CA GLU A 122 2.50 -7.08 6.60
C GLU A 122 3.38 -5.84 6.79
N ALA A 123 3.58 -5.02 5.76
CA ALA A 123 4.28 -3.74 5.85
C ALA A 123 3.40 -2.60 6.41
N LYS A 124 2.14 -2.89 6.79
CA LYS A 124 1.18 -1.91 7.31
C LYS A 124 0.91 -0.75 6.33
N ILE A 125 0.90 -1.05 5.03
CA ILE A 125 0.57 -0.09 3.98
C ILE A 125 -0.91 -0.24 3.64
N PRO A 126 -1.75 0.76 3.93
CA PRO A 126 -3.16 0.68 3.61
C PRO A 126 -3.41 0.89 2.13
N ASN A 127 -4.28 0.09 1.56
CA ASN A 127 -4.88 0.33 0.25
C ASN A 127 -6.33 0.76 0.42
N VAL A 128 -6.80 1.69 -0.41
CA VAL A 128 -8.20 2.11 -0.45
C VAL A 128 -8.88 1.45 -1.63
N PHE A 129 -9.96 0.73 -1.36
CA PHE A 129 -10.81 0.06 -2.35
C PHE A 129 -12.15 0.79 -2.46
N LYS A 130 -12.98 0.40 -3.41
CA LYS A 130 -14.29 0.99 -3.61
C LYS A 130 -15.18 0.90 -2.35
N GLU A 131 -15.11 -0.22 -1.65
CA GLU A 131 -15.86 -0.50 -0.42
C GLU A 131 -15.41 0.35 0.77
N THR A 132 -14.14 0.79 0.77
CA THR A 132 -13.52 1.58 1.86
C THR A 132 -13.27 3.03 1.49
N GLN A 133 -13.62 3.45 0.28
CA GLN A 133 -13.45 4.81 -0.21
C GLN A 133 -14.23 5.82 0.64
N GLU A 134 -13.61 6.96 0.95
CA GLU A 134 -14.18 8.07 1.74
C GLU A 134 -14.57 7.72 3.20
N LYS A 135 -14.21 6.53 3.70
CA LYS A 135 -14.55 6.11 5.07
C LYS A 135 -13.53 6.53 6.12
N PHE A 136 -12.33 6.90 5.71
CA PHE A 136 -11.21 7.13 6.62
C PHE A 136 -10.59 8.52 6.46
N ILE A 137 -10.09 9.07 7.55
CA ILE A 137 -9.15 10.19 7.49
C ILE A 137 -7.72 9.62 7.39
N PRO A 138 -6.77 10.34 6.75
CA PRO A 138 -5.41 9.84 6.56
C PRO A 138 -4.73 9.36 7.84
N GLN A 139 -4.92 10.05 8.95
CA GLN A 139 -4.33 9.67 10.23
C GLN A 139 -4.92 8.37 10.80
N SER A 140 -6.17 8.04 10.53
CA SER A 140 -6.74 6.77 10.99
C SER A 140 -6.17 5.57 10.23
N LEU A 141 -5.58 5.81 9.06
CA LEU A 141 -4.83 4.83 8.27
C LEU A 141 -3.31 4.90 8.51
N ASN A 142 -2.85 5.63 9.53
CA ASN A 142 -1.43 5.83 9.84
C ASN A 142 -0.60 6.48 8.71
N LEU A 143 -1.24 7.12 7.71
CA LEU A 143 -0.54 7.75 6.58
C LEU A 143 0.39 8.90 7.01
N ASP A 144 0.12 9.52 8.15
CA ASP A 144 0.99 10.51 8.79
C ASP A 144 2.27 9.88 9.39
N LEU A 145 2.19 8.64 9.86
CA LEU A 145 3.32 7.92 10.46
C LEU A 145 4.32 7.43 9.40
N ILE A 146 3.85 7.13 8.21
CA ILE A 146 4.69 6.69 7.08
C ILE A 146 5.06 7.85 6.13
N ASN A 147 4.88 9.11 6.57
CA ASN A 147 5.16 10.32 5.78
C ASN A 147 4.38 10.42 4.45
N ALA A 148 3.24 9.75 4.31
CA ALA A 148 2.39 9.82 3.13
C ALA A 148 1.51 11.07 3.08
N VAL A 149 1.49 11.89 4.15
CA VAL A 149 0.77 13.17 4.24
C VAL A 149 1.76 14.32 4.35
N ASN A 150 1.67 15.27 3.42
CA ASN A 150 2.47 16.50 3.49
C ASN A 150 1.63 17.63 4.11
N PHE A 151 1.96 18.03 5.34
CA PHE A 151 1.30 19.11 6.06
C PHE A 151 1.76 20.51 5.65
N LYS A 152 2.83 20.63 4.85
CA LYS A 152 3.42 21.90 4.42
C LYS A 152 3.05 22.29 2.99
N LYS A 153 2.34 21.43 2.25
CA LYS A 153 1.89 21.75 0.89
C LYS A 153 0.71 22.73 0.90
N GLY A 154 0.41 23.31 -0.28
CA GLY A 154 -0.75 24.18 -0.47
C GLY A 154 -2.09 23.52 -0.15
N CYS A 155 -3.14 24.32 -0.10
CA CYS A 155 -4.50 23.89 0.27
C CYS A 155 -5.07 22.82 -0.66
N TYR A 156 -5.86 21.92 -0.08
CA TYR A 156 -6.61 20.88 -0.78
C TYR A 156 -7.93 20.60 -0.06
N THR A 157 -8.88 20.03 -0.76
CA THR A 157 -10.20 19.71 -0.19
C THR A 157 -10.08 18.70 0.95
N GLY A 158 -10.68 19.01 2.12
CA GLY A 158 -10.62 18.15 3.32
C GLY A 158 -9.39 18.37 4.21
N GLN A 159 -8.46 19.25 3.83
CA GLN A 159 -7.24 19.51 4.62
C GLN A 159 -7.52 20.03 6.03
N GLU A 160 -8.63 20.73 6.26
CA GLU A 160 -8.94 21.32 7.57
C GLU A 160 -9.03 20.23 8.66
N ILE A 161 -9.74 19.14 8.39
CA ILE A 161 -9.87 18.01 9.33
C ILE A 161 -8.51 17.37 9.55
N VAL A 162 -7.73 17.16 8.49
CA VAL A 162 -6.41 16.55 8.53
C VAL A 162 -5.42 17.43 9.31
N ALA A 163 -5.37 18.72 9.02
CA ALA A 163 -4.51 19.69 9.70
C ALA A 163 -4.91 19.87 11.17
N ARG A 164 -6.21 20.01 11.46
CA ARG A 164 -6.72 20.15 12.82
C ARG A 164 -6.35 18.95 13.68
N THR A 165 -6.48 17.73 13.15
CA THR A 165 -6.09 16.51 13.86
C THR A 165 -4.59 16.48 14.13
N HIS A 166 -3.76 16.98 13.21
CA HIS A 166 -2.31 17.02 13.36
C HIS A 166 -1.82 18.07 14.35
N TYR A 167 -2.33 19.30 14.25
CA TYR A 167 -1.79 20.44 15.03
C TYR A 167 -2.52 20.69 16.37
N LEU A 168 -3.81 20.41 16.44
CA LEU A 168 -4.66 20.78 17.58
C LEU A 168 -5.29 19.59 18.30
N GLY A 169 -5.12 18.37 17.77
CA GLY A 169 -5.76 17.19 18.31
C GLY A 169 -4.85 15.97 18.34
N LYS A 170 -5.47 14.87 18.75
CA LYS A 170 -4.89 13.53 18.62
C LYS A 170 -5.86 12.67 17.81
N PRO A 171 -5.39 11.81 16.91
CA PRO A 171 -6.26 10.84 16.24
C PRO A 171 -7.00 10.00 17.30
N LYS A 172 -8.31 9.88 17.14
CA LYS A 172 -9.10 8.98 18.00
C LYS A 172 -9.08 7.54 17.52
N ARG A 173 -8.70 7.34 16.25
CA ARG A 173 -8.67 6.05 15.56
C ARG A 173 -7.32 5.86 14.90
N ARG A 174 -6.85 4.63 14.87
CA ARG A 174 -5.61 4.21 14.21
C ARG A 174 -5.79 2.85 13.56
N MET A 175 -4.93 2.59 12.59
CA MET A 175 -4.85 1.30 11.92
C MET A 175 -3.89 0.38 12.66
N TYR A 176 -4.28 -0.88 12.75
CA TYR A 176 -3.50 -1.95 13.37
C TYR A 176 -3.46 -3.18 12.49
N LEU A 177 -2.45 -4.01 12.72
CA LEU A 177 -2.28 -5.30 12.10
C LEU A 177 -2.74 -6.38 13.07
N GLY A 178 -3.62 -7.27 12.62
CA GLY A 178 -4.12 -8.37 13.40
C GLY A 178 -4.25 -9.67 12.61
N SER A 179 -4.75 -10.68 13.28
CA SER A 179 -5.10 -11.96 12.67
C SER A 179 -6.39 -12.51 13.25
N ILE A 180 -7.11 -13.25 12.43
CA ILE A 180 -8.29 -14.01 12.86
C ILE A 180 -8.22 -15.43 12.33
N SER A 181 -8.85 -16.35 13.06
CA SER A 181 -9.05 -17.74 12.66
C SER A 181 -10.54 -17.99 12.50
N THR A 182 -10.99 -18.14 11.26
CA THR A 182 -12.42 -18.30 10.95
C THR A 182 -12.61 -19.08 9.65
N SER A 183 -13.69 -19.86 9.59
CA SER A 183 -14.13 -20.53 8.35
C SER A 183 -14.84 -19.57 7.38
N ASN A 184 -15.33 -18.42 7.89
CA ASN A 184 -16.00 -17.41 7.07
C ASN A 184 -14.98 -16.32 6.67
N PRO A 185 -14.64 -16.18 5.38
CA PRO A 185 -13.72 -15.11 4.94
C PRO A 185 -14.21 -13.74 5.36
N PRO A 186 -13.33 -12.84 5.86
CA PRO A 186 -13.69 -11.46 6.11
C PRO A 186 -13.91 -10.72 4.78
N ASN A 187 -14.66 -9.61 4.84
CA ASN A 187 -14.82 -8.69 3.73
C ASN A 187 -14.25 -7.32 4.06
N LEU A 188 -13.99 -6.53 3.02
CA LEU A 188 -13.62 -5.12 3.18
C LEU A 188 -14.76 -4.37 3.89
N ALA A 189 -14.39 -3.53 4.85
CA ALA A 189 -15.31 -2.77 5.69
C ALA A 189 -16.20 -3.59 6.66
N ASP A 190 -15.95 -4.89 6.84
CA ASP A 190 -16.57 -5.65 7.93
C ASP A 190 -16.32 -4.95 9.27
N GLU A 191 -17.35 -4.91 10.10
CA GLU A 191 -17.38 -4.16 11.34
C GLU A 191 -16.75 -4.94 12.50
N ILE A 192 -16.01 -4.21 13.34
CA ILE A 192 -15.36 -4.74 14.54
C ILE A 192 -16.10 -4.21 15.76
N PHE A 193 -16.37 -5.10 16.70
CA PHE A 193 -17.15 -4.82 17.89
C PHE A 193 -16.34 -5.06 19.17
N VAL A 194 -16.70 -4.32 20.20
CA VAL A 194 -16.44 -4.62 21.60
C VAL A 194 -17.82 -4.71 22.25
N ASP A 195 -18.17 -5.86 22.79
CA ASP A 195 -19.54 -6.17 23.20
C ASP A 195 -20.54 -5.93 22.06
N ALA A 196 -21.46 -4.99 22.21
CA ALA A 196 -22.44 -4.62 21.19
C ALA A 196 -22.08 -3.33 20.43
N ASP A 197 -20.98 -2.66 20.80
CA ASP A 197 -20.59 -1.38 20.23
C ASP A 197 -19.67 -1.58 19.02
N LYS A 198 -20.03 -0.97 17.88
CA LYS A 198 -19.14 -0.87 16.73
C LYS A 198 -17.98 0.07 17.06
N VAL A 199 -16.77 -0.47 17.06
CA VAL A 199 -15.55 0.25 17.43
C VAL A 199 -14.57 0.45 16.28
N GLY A 200 -14.68 -0.37 15.22
CA GLY A 200 -13.74 -0.35 14.10
C GLY A 200 -14.28 -1.04 12.85
N GLN A 201 -13.42 -1.19 11.85
CA GLN A 201 -13.72 -1.89 10.61
C GLN A 201 -12.47 -2.37 9.88
N ILE A 202 -12.63 -3.38 9.03
CA ILE A 202 -11.56 -3.92 8.17
C ILE A 202 -11.21 -2.93 7.06
N ILE A 203 -9.91 -2.69 6.87
CA ILE A 203 -9.34 -1.91 5.77
C ILE A 203 -8.92 -2.83 4.63
N ASN A 204 -8.17 -3.89 4.96
CA ASN A 204 -7.65 -4.85 4.00
C ASN A 204 -7.35 -6.18 4.70
N PHE A 205 -7.28 -7.26 3.93
CA PHE A 205 -6.96 -8.59 4.47
C PHE A 205 -6.33 -9.48 3.39
N TYR A 206 -5.65 -10.54 3.83
CA TYR A 206 -5.27 -11.66 2.97
C TYR A 206 -5.41 -12.98 3.70
N LYS A 207 -5.63 -14.04 2.95
CA LYS A 207 -5.68 -15.42 3.45
C LYS A 207 -4.25 -15.93 3.60
N LYS A 208 -3.84 -16.22 4.84
CA LYS A 208 -2.50 -16.73 5.14
C LYS A 208 -2.44 -18.24 4.94
N ASP A 209 -3.45 -18.97 5.42
CA ASP A 209 -3.63 -20.41 5.26
C ASP A 209 -5.14 -20.77 5.34
N GLU A 210 -5.50 -22.04 5.48
CA GLU A 210 -6.87 -22.53 5.25
C GLU A 210 -7.96 -21.72 5.97
N ASN A 211 -7.77 -21.42 7.26
CA ASN A 211 -8.75 -20.69 8.08
C ASN A 211 -8.15 -19.48 8.80
N HIS A 212 -6.94 -19.06 8.42
CA HIS A 212 -6.27 -17.94 9.06
C HIS A 212 -6.15 -16.76 8.09
N TYR A 213 -6.55 -15.59 8.56
CA TYR A 213 -6.48 -14.33 7.81
C TYR A 213 -5.63 -13.32 8.57
N ARG A 214 -4.84 -12.58 7.83
CA ARG A 214 -4.17 -11.36 8.29
C ARG A 214 -5.02 -10.19 7.88
N ILE A 215 -5.21 -9.25 8.79
CA ILE A 215 -6.10 -8.11 8.58
C ILE A 215 -5.41 -6.80 8.96
N LEU A 216 -5.59 -5.76 8.13
CA LEU A 216 -5.43 -4.38 8.55
C LEU A 216 -6.81 -3.85 8.92
N PHE A 217 -6.93 -3.25 10.08
CA PHE A 217 -8.20 -2.72 10.58
C PHE A 217 -8.00 -1.37 11.28
N GLU A 218 -9.00 -0.53 11.19
CA GLU A 218 -9.07 0.75 11.88
C GLU A 218 -9.95 0.61 13.10
N ILE A 219 -9.53 1.18 14.24
CA ILE A 219 -10.25 1.08 15.50
C ILE A 219 -10.07 2.34 16.36
N LEU A 220 -11.01 2.58 17.29
CA LEU A 220 -10.85 3.53 18.37
C LEU A 220 -9.65 3.13 19.25
N ILE A 221 -8.69 4.04 19.43
CA ILE A 221 -7.46 3.79 20.19
C ILE A 221 -7.77 3.35 21.63
N GLU A 222 -8.76 3.94 22.26
CA GLU A 222 -9.18 3.61 23.61
C GLU A 222 -9.74 2.16 23.75
N LYS A 223 -10.12 1.53 22.64
CA LYS A 223 -10.69 0.19 22.60
C LYS A 223 -9.70 -0.90 22.21
N ILE A 224 -8.45 -0.57 21.87
CA ILE A 224 -7.46 -1.52 21.36
C ILE A 224 -7.11 -2.65 22.35
N ASN A 225 -7.20 -2.36 23.65
CA ASN A 225 -6.90 -3.33 24.71
C ASN A 225 -8.11 -4.17 25.16
N PHE A 226 -9.26 -3.99 24.52
CA PHE A 226 -10.46 -4.78 24.79
C PHE A 226 -10.46 -6.03 23.90
N GLU A 227 -11.35 -6.96 24.22
CA GLU A 227 -11.63 -8.12 23.39
C GLU A 227 -12.35 -7.66 22.11
N LEU A 228 -11.66 -7.77 20.97
CA LEU A 228 -12.17 -7.33 19.68
C LEU A 228 -12.83 -8.49 18.95
N ILE A 229 -14.06 -8.31 18.51
CA ILE A 229 -14.86 -9.34 17.83
C ILE A 229 -15.10 -8.94 16.38
N LEU A 230 -14.77 -9.84 15.46
CA LEU A 230 -15.07 -9.79 14.04
C LEU A 230 -15.68 -11.14 13.62
N LEU A 231 -16.84 -11.13 12.96
CA LEU A 231 -17.52 -12.35 12.50
C LEU A 231 -17.71 -13.40 13.63
N ASN A 232 -18.04 -12.95 14.84
CA ASN A 232 -18.13 -13.77 16.05
C ASN A 232 -16.81 -14.48 16.44
N THR A 233 -15.69 -13.95 16.03
CA THR A 233 -14.35 -14.48 16.29
C THR A 233 -13.46 -13.39 16.88
N ASN A 234 -12.63 -13.74 17.86
CA ASN A 234 -11.70 -12.79 18.46
C ASN A 234 -10.56 -12.45 17.53
N ILE A 235 -10.19 -11.16 17.49
CA ILE A 235 -9.03 -10.68 16.76
C ILE A 235 -7.81 -10.80 17.66
N ALA A 236 -6.79 -11.53 17.21
CA ALA A 236 -5.47 -11.50 17.83
C ALA A 236 -4.65 -10.34 17.24
N ILE A 237 -4.33 -9.33 18.06
CA ILE A 237 -3.51 -8.19 17.64
C ILE A 237 -2.05 -8.62 17.66
N LYS A 238 -1.33 -8.40 16.56
CA LYS A 238 0.06 -8.82 16.44
C LYS A 238 1.06 -7.74 16.88
N GLU A 239 0.77 -6.48 16.61
CA GLU A 239 1.61 -5.35 16.98
C GLU A 239 0.77 -4.08 17.16
N ILE A 240 0.97 -3.44 18.29
CA ILE A 240 0.57 -2.07 18.56
C ILE A 240 1.79 -1.21 18.21
N THR A 241 1.77 -0.51 17.10
CA THR A 241 2.81 0.48 16.76
C THR A 241 2.30 1.87 17.01
#